data_9c148642716924bf6c883ae6f0b1559c
#
_entry.id   9c148642716924bf6c883ae6f0b1559c
#
_cell.length_a   1.000
_cell.length_b   1.000
_cell.length_c   1.000
_cell.angle_alpha   90.00
_cell.angle_beta   90.00
_cell.angle_gamma   90.00
#
_symmetry.space_group_name_H-M   'P 1'
#
loop_
_entity.id
_entity.type
_entity.pdbx_description
1 polymer ?
#
loop_
_entity_poly.entity_id
_entity_poly.type
_entity_poly.pdbx_seq_one_letter_code
_entity_poly.pdbx_strand_id
1 'polypeptide(L)'
;MAQESRRLVAVSLSLALAGAALTACSSTPPDDTLKKFAAGIPTGEFGSLSVQTSSGQPVTKDLVTKWEGDLAGTQPKIKVGKPSIKKDTAQAKLSYSWPVANGVTWDYTSVVRAKRVKDDKWQVTFDPATLHPDLTATDKIVVKRAPADRGQILDGSGAPIVTKQPVINVQVQPNQIPDVDGVVRSLDRALQSIKAETGPVDLSGLAQEIKAAKPDQAVPVVLLRKSSYTKIRDQIYSLPGVQFPESTAELAPNRVFAKALLGRVGEVTKEQLEKNPGKYQIGDRVGQGGLQEQYNDVLAGSPGVSVVLGTAGKELFRSDPKPGAAIKTTLDPKVQSAADAALASQPNRSALVAVRVSDGATVAVANGPDGGELNLALTAKVAPGSTFKTITALGVLDNGSANANTVVPCPKEFTASGGTPIHNSHDLPLGDNAQLHQDFAQSCNTAFASLGSKLGPDGLAKTAQTVGIGTKWDIGAPVFSGTVATGADSAEQAAAAFGQGKTQVSPAALAGAAAAIARGQWKQPKLITDPGPKEPAADGPQLKPESLTALRQMMGEVVSDPNGTAKSIKNTPGGPIYGKTGTAEFDDTNKDKTHSWFMGYQGDIAFAVFVENGGLSSDAAVPLAGKFLAGLR
;
A
#
# COMPACT_ATOMS: atom_id res chain seq x y z
N MET A 1 -57.01 22.25 -0.77
CA MET A 1 -57.47 23.52 -1.30
C MET A 1 -56.58 23.79 -2.50
N ALA A 2 -57.03 23.45 -3.66
CA ALA A 2 -57.87 24.18 -4.60
C ALA A 2 -57.05 25.23 -5.32
N GLN A 3 -56.82 24.93 -6.56
CA GLN A 3 -57.46 25.47 -7.79
C GLN A 3 -56.70 26.67 -8.35
N GLU A 4 -56.51 26.98 -9.59
CA GLU A 4 -57.09 26.54 -10.88
C GLU A 4 -56.24 27.11 -12.05
N SER A 5 -56.13 26.33 -13.07
CA SER A 5 -56.25 26.54 -14.51
C SER A 5 -56.59 27.94 -15.05
N ARG A 6 -55.96 28.32 -16.18
CA ARG A 6 -56.67 28.89 -17.34
C ARG A 6 -55.90 28.74 -18.65
N ARG A 7 -56.56 28.06 -19.59
CA ARG A 7 -56.26 28.05 -21.03
C ARG A 7 -56.70 29.39 -21.64
N LEU A 8 -56.00 29.82 -22.68
CA LEU A 8 -56.61 30.69 -23.72
C LEU A 8 -56.06 30.30 -25.09
N VAL A 9 -57.03 30.06 -25.95
CA VAL A 9 -56.98 29.80 -27.39
C VAL A 9 -57.03 31.13 -28.14
N ALA A 10 -56.27 31.30 -29.24
CA ALA A 10 -56.61 32.19 -30.33
C ALA A 10 -55.68 31.91 -31.51
N VAL A 11 -56.17 31.33 -32.51
CA VAL A 11 -56.71 31.85 -33.81
C VAL A 11 -55.62 32.16 -34.83
N SER A 12 -55.63 31.32 -35.84
CA SER A 12 -54.92 31.34 -37.11
C SER A 12 -55.18 32.60 -37.94
N LEU A 13 -54.13 33.13 -38.58
CA LEU A 13 -54.31 33.93 -39.79
C LEU A 13 -53.21 33.56 -40.80
N SER A 14 -53.66 32.91 -41.87
CA SER A 14 -52.85 32.51 -43.01
C SER A 14 -52.58 33.74 -43.92
N LEU A 15 -51.31 34.06 -44.19
CA LEU A 15 -50.92 34.89 -45.30
C LEU A 15 -49.87 34.18 -46.12
N ALA A 16 -50.25 33.71 -47.30
CA ALA A 16 -49.38 33.19 -48.31
C ALA A 16 -48.57 34.34 -48.94
N LEU A 17 -47.26 34.33 -48.76
CA LEU A 17 -46.31 35.06 -49.61
C LEU A 17 -45.37 34.06 -50.27
N ALA A 18 -45.51 33.94 -51.57
CA ALA A 18 -44.56 33.25 -52.42
C ALA A 18 -43.23 34.02 -52.37
N GLY A 19 -42.28 33.52 -51.62
CA GLY A 19 -40.90 33.97 -51.61
C GLY A 19 -40.01 32.93 -52.27
N ALA A 20 -39.37 33.32 -53.34
CA ALA A 20 -38.42 32.51 -54.09
C ALA A 20 -37.41 31.86 -53.15
N ALA A 21 -37.36 30.52 -53.10
CA ALA A 21 -36.33 29.75 -52.44
C ALA A 21 -35.01 29.98 -53.17
N LEU A 22 -34.21 30.93 -52.69
CA LEU A 22 -32.78 30.91 -52.87
C LEU A 22 -32.27 29.68 -52.11
N THR A 23 -32.09 28.58 -52.78
CA THR A 23 -31.29 27.47 -52.31
C THR A 23 -29.86 27.98 -52.15
N ALA A 24 -29.58 28.62 -51.01
CA ALA A 24 -28.22 28.76 -50.55
C ALA A 24 -27.73 27.32 -50.33
N CYS A 25 -26.88 26.80 -51.21
CA CYS A 25 -26.09 25.62 -50.94
C CYS A 25 -25.34 25.87 -49.63
N SER A 26 -25.88 25.42 -48.54
CA SER A 26 -25.19 25.44 -47.22
C SER A 26 -24.06 24.44 -47.31
N SER A 27 -22.89 24.93 -47.71
CA SER A 27 -21.69 24.13 -47.75
C SER A 27 -21.40 23.56 -46.36
N THR A 28 -21.17 22.25 -46.25
CA THR A 28 -20.85 21.56 -44.99
C THR A 28 -19.60 22.22 -44.36
N PRO A 29 -19.71 22.75 -43.14
CA PRO A 29 -18.55 23.36 -42.48
C PRO A 29 -17.48 22.31 -42.17
N PRO A 30 -16.19 22.67 -42.20
CA PRO A 30 -15.08 21.73 -41.95
C PRO A 30 -14.92 21.31 -40.50
N ASP A 31 -15.64 21.92 -39.55
CA ASP A 31 -15.47 21.75 -38.11
C ASP A 31 -15.53 20.30 -37.67
N ASP A 32 -16.56 19.56 -38.08
CA ASP A 32 -16.73 18.14 -37.69
C ASP A 32 -15.68 17.24 -38.33
N THR A 33 -15.29 17.52 -39.58
CA THR A 33 -14.21 16.79 -40.25
C THR A 33 -12.90 16.98 -39.52
N LEU A 34 -12.54 18.21 -39.14
CA LEU A 34 -11.29 18.53 -38.46
C LEU A 34 -11.27 18.00 -37.03
N LYS A 35 -12.42 17.99 -36.32
CA LYS A 35 -12.53 17.36 -34.99
C LYS A 35 -12.35 15.84 -35.07
N LYS A 36 -13.02 15.16 -36.00
CA LYS A 36 -12.85 13.72 -36.23
C LYS A 36 -11.42 13.37 -36.63
N PHE A 37 -10.79 14.20 -37.49
CA PHE A 37 -9.39 14.06 -37.85
C PHE A 37 -8.48 14.15 -36.59
N ALA A 38 -8.64 15.19 -35.78
CA ALA A 38 -7.86 15.37 -34.57
C ALA A 38 -8.01 14.20 -33.59
N ALA A 39 -9.22 13.64 -33.46
CA ALA A 39 -9.49 12.45 -32.65
C ALA A 39 -8.82 11.17 -33.21
N GLY A 40 -8.58 11.09 -34.50
CA GLY A 40 -7.90 9.96 -35.15
C GLY A 40 -6.38 10.00 -35.09
N ILE A 41 -5.76 11.16 -34.80
CA ILE A 41 -4.30 11.30 -34.76
C ILE A 41 -3.66 10.31 -33.78
N PRO A 42 -4.12 10.17 -32.50
CA PRO A 42 -3.46 9.31 -31.52
C PRO A 42 -3.45 7.82 -31.88
N THR A 43 -4.34 7.38 -32.73
CA THR A 43 -4.43 5.98 -33.18
C THR A 43 -3.91 5.76 -34.59
N GLY A 44 -3.70 6.84 -35.34
CA GLY A 44 -3.40 6.80 -36.79
C GLY A 44 -4.58 6.29 -37.64
N GLU A 45 -5.80 6.25 -37.07
CA GLU A 45 -7.00 5.73 -37.73
C GLU A 45 -8.03 6.84 -37.95
N PHE A 46 -8.35 7.11 -39.20
CA PHE A 46 -9.20 8.24 -39.59
C PHE A 46 -10.60 7.82 -40.08
N GLY A 47 -10.94 6.51 -39.99
CA GLY A 47 -12.24 5.98 -40.38
C GLY A 47 -12.59 6.29 -41.84
N SER A 48 -13.77 6.90 -42.05
CA SER A 48 -14.26 7.27 -43.37
C SER A 48 -13.74 8.63 -43.91
N LEU A 49 -12.83 9.30 -43.17
CA LEU A 49 -12.28 10.58 -43.59
C LEU A 49 -11.30 10.41 -44.75
N SER A 50 -11.35 11.33 -45.71
CA SER A 50 -10.31 11.43 -46.75
C SER A 50 -9.11 12.18 -46.17
N VAL A 51 -8.04 11.44 -45.85
CA VAL A 51 -6.79 11.99 -45.31
C VAL A 51 -5.63 11.58 -46.20
N GLN A 52 -4.85 12.54 -46.64
CA GLN A 52 -3.67 12.30 -47.50
C GLN A 52 -2.55 13.29 -47.16
N THR A 53 -1.32 12.96 -47.55
CA THR A 53 -0.20 13.90 -47.54
C THR A 53 -0.35 14.96 -48.63
N SER A 54 0.43 16.03 -48.54
CA SER A 54 0.49 17.05 -49.61
C SER A 54 0.94 16.48 -50.97
N SER A 55 1.67 15.35 -50.95
CA SER A 55 2.05 14.61 -52.19
C SER A 55 0.96 13.68 -52.72
N GLY A 56 -0.22 13.64 -52.08
CA GLY A 56 -1.35 12.79 -52.46
C GLY A 56 -1.28 11.33 -51.99
N GLN A 57 -0.34 10.98 -51.14
CA GLN A 57 -0.22 9.63 -50.59
C GLN A 57 -1.23 9.42 -49.45
N PRO A 58 -1.87 8.24 -49.36
CA PRO A 58 -2.71 7.90 -48.24
C PRO A 58 -1.90 7.92 -46.93
N VAL A 59 -2.48 8.46 -45.87
CA VAL A 59 -1.87 8.43 -44.54
C VAL A 59 -2.26 7.12 -43.84
N THR A 60 -1.25 6.31 -43.54
CA THR A 60 -1.40 5.04 -42.83
C THR A 60 -1.02 5.18 -41.37
N LYS A 61 -1.49 4.26 -40.53
CA LYS A 61 -1.11 4.16 -39.13
C LYS A 61 0.42 4.09 -38.96
N ASP A 62 1.08 3.26 -39.78
CA ASP A 62 2.53 3.09 -39.69
C ASP A 62 3.28 4.39 -39.98
N LEU A 63 2.75 5.22 -40.89
CA LEU A 63 3.34 6.51 -41.21
C LEU A 63 3.21 7.50 -40.06
N VAL A 64 2.04 7.53 -39.39
CA VAL A 64 1.81 8.37 -38.20
C VAL A 64 2.72 7.91 -37.07
N THR A 65 2.73 6.61 -36.75
CA THR A 65 3.60 6.00 -35.74
C THR A 65 5.09 6.33 -35.97
N LYS A 66 5.54 6.30 -37.26
CA LYS A 66 6.91 6.68 -37.61
C LYS A 66 7.23 8.13 -37.25
N TRP A 67 6.32 9.07 -37.50
CA TRP A 67 6.50 10.48 -37.19
C TRP A 67 6.44 10.76 -35.69
N GLU A 68 5.50 10.09 -34.99
CA GLU A 68 5.38 10.21 -33.54
C GLU A 68 6.62 9.67 -32.79
N GLY A 69 7.32 8.70 -33.38
CA GLY A 69 8.53 8.14 -32.78
C GLY A 69 8.29 7.61 -31.36
N ASP A 70 9.00 8.15 -30.38
CA ASP A 70 8.88 7.72 -28.99
C ASP A 70 7.56 8.16 -28.31
N LEU A 71 6.74 9.00 -28.96
CA LEU A 71 5.40 9.35 -28.51
C LEU A 71 4.33 8.39 -29.01
N ALA A 72 4.65 7.48 -29.92
CA ALA A 72 3.71 6.52 -30.47
C ALA A 72 3.05 5.69 -29.34
N GLY A 73 1.70 5.62 -29.39
CA GLY A 73 0.91 4.94 -28.36
C GLY A 73 0.58 5.79 -27.13
N THR A 74 1.13 7.02 -27.00
CA THR A 74 0.66 7.96 -25.97
C THR A 74 -0.63 8.65 -26.43
N GLN A 75 -1.40 9.18 -25.47
CA GLN A 75 -2.70 9.81 -25.74
C GLN A 75 -2.62 11.33 -25.52
N PRO A 76 -2.31 12.14 -26.55
CA PRO A 76 -2.32 13.59 -26.42
C PRO A 76 -3.74 14.13 -26.33
N LYS A 77 -3.89 15.26 -25.65
CA LYS A 77 -5.10 16.08 -25.77
C LYS A 77 -4.94 17.03 -26.95
N ILE A 78 -5.81 16.94 -27.95
CA ILE A 78 -5.77 17.79 -29.13
C ILE A 78 -7.04 18.65 -29.18
N LYS A 79 -6.86 19.97 -29.25
CA LYS A 79 -7.96 20.92 -29.43
C LYS A 79 -7.88 21.55 -30.80
N VAL A 80 -9.02 21.56 -31.52
CA VAL A 80 -9.16 22.20 -32.83
C VAL A 80 -9.69 23.61 -32.63
N GLY A 81 -8.96 24.60 -33.11
CA GLY A 81 -9.39 25.99 -33.15
C GLY A 81 -10.46 26.23 -34.24
N LYS A 82 -11.11 27.40 -34.21
CA LYS A 82 -12.11 27.79 -35.22
C LYS A 82 -11.47 27.80 -36.62
N PRO A 83 -12.04 27.08 -37.58
CA PRO A 83 -11.52 27.09 -38.96
C PRO A 83 -11.65 28.45 -39.64
N SER A 84 -10.61 28.82 -40.41
CA SER A 84 -10.66 29.92 -41.36
C SER A 84 -10.86 29.33 -42.75
N ILE A 85 -11.94 29.74 -43.42
CA ILE A 85 -12.35 29.20 -44.71
C ILE A 85 -12.09 30.26 -45.78
N LYS A 86 -11.41 29.88 -46.88
CA LYS A 86 -11.19 30.70 -48.08
C LYS A 86 -11.56 29.88 -49.31
N LYS A 87 -12.71 30.19 -49.93
CA LYS A 87 -13.26 29.41 -51.04
C LYS A 87 -13.30 27.90 -50.67
N ASP A 88 -12.54 27.08 -51.39
CA ASP A 88 -12.50 25.63 -51.24
C ASP A 88 -11.39 25.14 -50.32
N THR A 89 -10.78 26.02 -49.54
CA THR A 89 -9.74 25.66 -48.57
C THR A 89 -10.12 26.09 -47.18
N ALA A 90 -9.77 25.27 -46.20
CA ALA A 90 -9.92 25.57 -44.76
C ALA A 90 -8.61 25.29 -44.04
N GLN A 91 -8.35 26.07 -43.02
CA GLN A 91 -7.24 25.81 -42.10
C GLN A 91 -7.67 26.07 -40.66
N ALA A 92 -7.17 25.26 -39.72
CA ALA A 92 -7.41 25.43 -38.29
C ALA A 92 -6.12 25.21 -37.51
N LYS A 93 -6.03 25.90 -36.35
CA LYS A 93 -4.98 25.68 -35.38
C LYS A 93 -5.29 24.40 -34.62
N LEU A 94 -4.30 23.51 -34.46
CA LEU A 94 -4.32 22.39 -33.57
C LEU A 94 -3.48 22.75 -32.33
N SER A 95 -4.03 22.58 -31.14
CA SER A 95 -3.29 22.72 -29.87
C SER A 95 -3.10 21.35 -29.30
N TYR A 96 -1.86 20.92 -29.20
CA TYR A 96 -1.45 19.63 -28.66
C TYR A 96 -1.02 19.77 -27.20
N SER A 97 -1.28 18.74 -26.41
CA SER A 97 -0.83 18.59 -25.05
C SER A 97 -0.44 17.11 -24.85
N TRP A 98 0.85 16.83 -24.95
CA TRP A 98 1.40 15.47 -24.83
C TRP A 98 1.86 15.19 -23.41
N PRO A 99 1.43 14.11 -22.75
CA PRO A 99 2.05 13.64 -21.52
C PRO A 99 3.39 12.95 -21.87
N VAL A 100 4.49 13.67 -21.68
CA VAL A 100 5.84 13.17 -22.05
C VAL A 100 6.55 12.48 -20.91
N ALA A 101 6.14 12.72 -19.65
CA ALA A 101 6.54 11.98 -18.46
C ALA A 101 5.57 12.25 -17.32
N ASN A 102 5.76 11.56 -16.17
CA ASN A 102 4.96 11.80 -14.97
C ASN A 102 5.03 13.28 -14.54
N GLY A 103 3.89 13.95 -14.53
CA GLY A 103 3.78 15.37 -14.17
C GLY A 103 4.39 16.35 -15.19
N VAL A 104 4.82 15.91 -16.39
CA VAL A 104 5.39 16.77 -17.44
C VAL A 104 4.56 16.67 -18.70
N THR A 105 4.06 17.83 -19.14
CA THR A 105 3.27 17.97 -20.38
C THR A 105 4.01 18.87 -21.36
N TRP A 106 4.04 18.46 -22.63
CA TRP A 106 4.57 19.26 -23.73
C TRP A 106 3.43 19.86 -24.54
N ASP A 107 3.31 21.16 -24.47
CA ASP A 107 2.26 21.93 -25.13
C ASP A 107 2.83 22.71 -26.32
N TYR A 108 2.18 22.60 -27.47
CA TYR A 108 2.52 23.38 -28.67
C TYR A 108 1.33 23.47 -29.61
N THR A 109 1.54 24.16 -30.75
CA THR A 109 0.50 24.32 -31.76
C THR A 109 1.03 24.06 -33.15
N SER A 110 0.18 23.48 -34.00
CA SER A 110 0.38 23.32 -35.44
C SER A 110 -0.83 23.80 -36.22
N VAL A 111 -0.80 23.58 -37.51
CA VAL A 111 -1.89 23.96 -38.41
C VAL A 111 -2.29 22.76 -39.25
N VAL A 112 -3.60 22.44 -39.24
CA VAL A 112 -4.21 21.49 -40.16
C VAL A 112 -4.83 22.24 -41.34
N ARG A 113 -4.73 21.66 -42.54
CA ARG A 113 -5.33 22.17 -43.78
C ARG A 113 -6.28 21.15 -44.35
N ALA A 114 -7.36 21.64 -44.95
CA ALA A 114 -8.31 20.82 -45.68
C ALA A 114 -8.75 21.52 -46.97
N LYS A 115 -9.07 20.72 -47.95
CA LYS A 115 -9.59 21.19 -49.25
C LYS A 115 -10.95 20.56 -49.50
N ARG A 116 -11.88 21.34 -50.03
CA ARG A 116 -13.17 20.85 -50.47
C ARG A 116 -12.99 20.03 -51.75
N VAL A 117 -13.61 18.87 -51.79
CA VAL A 117 -13.61 17.95 -52.93
C VAL A 117 -15.05 17.71 -53.41
N LYS A 118 -15.24 16.82 -54.38
CA LYS A 118 -16.58 16.48 -54.92
C LYS A 118 -17.53 16.11 -53.77
N ASP A 119 -18.82 16.31 -53.97
CA ASP A 119 -19.91 16.03 -53.04
C ASP A 119 -19.83 16.82 -51.73
N ASP A 120 -19.30 18.04 -51.77
CA ASP A 120 -19.17 18.97 -50.63
C ASP A 120 -18.41 18.39 -49.41
N LYS A 121 -17.53 17.39 -49.66
CA LYS A 121 -16.70 16.75 -48.62
C LYS A 121 -15.38 17.48 -48.44
N TRP A 122 -14.81 17.39 -47.23
CA TRP A 122 -13.49 17.94 -46.94
C TRP A 122 -12.45 16.83 -46.92
N GLN A 123 -11.37 17.02 -47.69
CA GLN A 123 -10.17 16.20 -47.67
C GLN A 123 -9.12 16.88 -46.81
N VAL A 124 -8.60 16.18 -45.81
CA VAL A 124 -7.60 16.70 -44.86
C VAL A 124 -6.20 16.39 -45.37
N THR A 125 -5.33 17.41 -45.34
CA THR A 125 -3.89 17.22 -45.59
C THR A 125 -3.19 16.99 -44.26
N PHE A 126 -2.56 15.82 -44.13
CA PHE A 126 -1.80 15.44 -42.94
C PHE A 126 -0.34 15.15 -43.32
N ASP A 127 0.47 16.17 -43.19
CA ASP A 127 1.93 16.10 -43.32
C ASP A 127 2.60 16.06 -41.95
N PRO A 128 3.89 15.71 -41.84
CA PRO A 128 4.65 15.80 -40.60
C PRO A 128 4.49 17.14 -39.88
N ALA A 129 4.50 18.25 -40.61
CA ALA A 129 4.30 19.60 -40.08
C ALA A 129 2.91 19.83 -39.44
N THR A 130 1.92 18.99 -39.74
CA THR A 130 0.62 19.01 -39.05
C THR A 130 0.72 18.37 -37.64
N LEU A 131 1.60 17.39 -37.48
CA LEU A 131 1.92 16.82 -36.15
C LEU A 131 2.79 17.79 -35.36
N HIS A 132 3.92 18.26 -35.91
CA HIS A 132 4.75 19.31 -35.30
C HIS A 132 5.36 20.23 -36.40
N PRO A 133 5.33 21.55 -36.22
CA PRO A 133 5.77 22.51 -37.28
C PRO A 133 7.16 22.25 -37.85
N ASP A 134 8.08 21.79 -37.03
CA ASP A 134 9.48 21.54 -37.42
C ASP A 134 9.74 20.09 -37.90
N LEU A 135 8.74 19.22 -37.88
CA LEU A 135 8.91 17.81 -38.26
C LEU A 135 8.92 17.67 -39.78
N THR A 136 9.89 16.94 -40.29
CA THR A 136 10.00 16.59 -41.72
C THR A 136 9.67 15.11 -41.99
N ALA A 137 9.57 14.71 -43.25
CA ALA A 137 9.23 13.33 -43.62
C ALA A 137 10.28 12.28 -43.18
N THR A 138 11.51 12.69 -42.94
CA THR A 138 12.63 11.83 -42.53
C THR A 138 12.88 11.85 -41.06
N ASP A 139 12.29 12.81 -40.32
CA ASP A 139 12.44 12.94 -38.88
C ASP A 139 11.46 12.08 -38.10
N LYS A 140 11.79 11.85 -36.84
CA LYS A 140 10.92 11.31 -35.82
C LYS A 140 11.10 12.09 -34.52
N ILE A 141 10.11 12.07 -33.65
CA ILE A 141 10.19 12.64 -32.32
C ILE A 141 10.93 11.65 -31.41
N VAL A 142 11.92 12.14 -30.66
CA VAL A 142 12.68 11.36 -29.68
C VAL A 142 12.52 12.02 -28.32
N VAL A 143 12.17 11.23 -27.31
CA VAL A 143 11.99 11.70 -25.92
C VAL A 143 13.13 11.17 -25.07
N LYS A 144 13.98 12.07 -24.59
CA LYS A 144 15.07 11.74 -23.64
C LYS A 144 14.62 12.12 -22.24
N ARG A 145 14.81 11.24 -21.27
CA ARG A 145 14.46 11.47 -19.87
C ARG A 145 15.71 11.45 -18.99
N ALA A 146 15.75 12.36 -18.01
CA ALA A 146 16.73 12.39 -16.95
C ALA A 146 15.99 12.10 -15.62
N PRO A 147 16.41 11.11 -14.82
CA PRO A 147 15.71 10.78 -13.58
C PRO A 147 15.76 11.97 -12.61
N ALA A 148 14.69 12.17 -11.85
CA ALA A 148 14.67 13.08 -10.71
C ALA A 148 15.25 12.37 -9.47
N ASP A 149 15.80 13.14 -8.55
CA ASP A 149 16.15 12.61 -7.23
C ASP A 149 14.86 12.26 -6.47
N ARG A 150 14.80 11.04 -5.96
CA ARG A 150 13.65 10.57 -5.22
C ARG A 150 13.63 11.16 -3.82
N GLY A 151 12.44 11.58 -3.35
CA GLY A 151 12.20 12.05 -1.99
C GLY A 151 12.50 10.96 -0.96
N GLN A 152 12.87 11.38 0.23
CA GLN A 152 13.24 10.49 1.33
C GLN A 152 12.03 10.08 2.17
N ILE A 153 12.11 8.92 2.82
CA ILE A 153 11.21 8.57 3.91
C ILE A 153 11.96 8.87 5.21
N LEU A 154 11.35 9.73 6.05
CA LEU A 154 11.94 10.21 7.30
C LEU A 154 11.33 9.49 8.49
N ASP A 155 12.10 9.36 9.58
CA ASP A 155 11.64 8.87 10.87
C ASP A 155 10.89 9.95 11.68
N GLY A 156 10.51 9.63 12.92
CA GLY A 156 9.80 10.56 13.82
C GLY A 156 10.63 11.79 14.22
N SER A 157 11.95 11.71 14.18
CA SER A 157 12.86 12.84 14.44
C SER A 157 13.07 13.74 13.21
N GLY A 158 12.71 13.25 12.01
CA GLY A 158 12.97 13.88 10.73
C GLY A 158 14.30 13.44 10.09
N ALA A 159 14.98 12.44 10.65
CA ALA A 159 16.14 11.83 10.02
C ALA A 159 15.74 10.84 8.92
N PRO A 160 16.49 10.72 7.81
CA PRO A 160 16.14 9.85 6.72
C PRO A 160 16.37 8.36 7.07
N ILE A 161 15.34 7.54 6.91
CA ILE A 161 15.39 6.07 7.07
C ILE A 161 15.49 5.32 5.73
N VAL A 162 15.06 5.94 4.63
CA VAL A 162 15.33 5.41 3.29
C VAL A 162 16.17 6.43 2.55
N THR A 163 17.38 6.02 2.17
CA THR A 163 18.38 6.89 1.55
C THR A 163 18.98 6.23 0.32
N LYS A 164 19.47 7.06 -0.60
CA LYS A 164 20.24 6.62 -1.75
C LYS A 164 21.58 6.06 -1.29
N GLN A 165 21.81 4.78 -1.49
CA GLN A 165 23.03 4.07 -1.03
C GLN A 165 23.75 3.40 -2.20
N PRO A 166 25.10 3.29 -2.16
CA PRO A 166 25.86 2.59 -3.19
C PRO A 166 25.56 1.09 -3.16
N VAL A 167 25.33 0.54 -4.34
CA VAL A 167 25.04 -0.88 -4.57
C VAL A 167 25.86 -1.42 -5.74
N ILE A 168 26.05 -2.72 -5.76
CA ILE A 168 26.73 -3.46 -6.83
C ILE A 168 25.70 -4.35 -7.52
N ASN A 169 25.53 -4.17 -8.81
CA ASN A 169 24.76 -5.08 -9.64
C ASN A 169 25.65 -6.25 -10.02
N VAL A 170 25.42 -7.41 -9.43
CA VAL A 170 26.07 -8.64 -9.89
C VAL A 170 25.30 -9.12 -11.11
N GLN A 171 25.97 -9.18 -12.25
CA GLN A 171 25.40 -9.62 -13.52
C GLN A 171 26.38 -10.52 -14.28
N VAL A 172 25.87 -11.30 -15.21
CA VAL A 172 26.70 -12.20 -16.01
C VAL A 172 26.56 -11.89 -17.50
N GLN A 173 27.68 -11.97 -18.22
CA GLN A 173 27.77 -11.77 -19.67
C GLN A 173 27.88 -13.12 -20.36
N PRO A 174 26.81 -13.63 -21.05
CA PRO A 174 26.75 -15.02 -21.53
C PRO A 174 27.92 -15.43 -22.42
N ASN A 175 28.38 -14.56 -23.35
CA ASN A 175 29.46 -14.85 -24.28
C ASN A 175 30.86 -14.92 -23.62
N GLN A 176 30.97 -14.61 -22.33
CA GLN A 176 32.22 -14.63 -21.59
C GLN A 176 32.31 -15.79 -20.58
N ILE A 177 31.29 -16.68 -20.55
CA ILE A 177 31.18 -17.77 -19.61
C ILE A 177 31.43 -19.10 -20.32
N PRO A 178 32.56 -19.78 -20.08
CA PRO A 178 32.83 -21.09 -20.67
C PRO A 178 32.07 -22.23 -19.98
N ASP A 179 31.83 -22.14 -18.66
CA ASP A 179 31.08 -23.11 -17.85
C ASP A 179 30.00 -22.39 -17.04
N VAL A 180 28.78 -22.30 -17.61
CA VAL A 180 27.63 -21.64 -16.99
C VAL A 180 27.29 -22.27 -15.63
N ASP A 181 27.21 -23.58 -15.58
CA ASP A 181 26.78 -24.29 -14.37
C ASP A 181 27.83 -24.16 -13.24
N GLY A 182 29.12 -24.11 -13.58
CA GLY A 182 30.20 -23.85 -12.62
C GLY A 182 30.18 -22.45 -12.04
N VAL A 183 29.92 -21.44 -12.89
CA VAL A 183 29.80 -20.05 -12.44
C VAL A 183 28.56 -19.89 -11.53
N VAL A 184 27.39 -20.45 -11.91
CA VAL A 184 26.20 -20.41 -11.08
C VAL A 184 26.40 -21.05 -9.72
N ARG A 185 27.02 -22.24 -9.66
CA ARG A 185 27.37 -22.90 -8.37
C ARG A 185 28.30 -22.06 -7.51
N SER A 186 29.25 -21.36 -8.11
CA SER A 186 30.19 -20.50 -7.37
C SER A 186 29.52 -19.26 -6.82
N LEU A 187 28.63 -18.62 -7.62
CA LEU A 187 27.78 -17.51 -7.19
C LEU A 187 26.85 -17.93 -6.04
N ASP A 188 26.19 -19.09 -6.17
CA ASP A 188 25.30 -19.60 -5.12
C ASP A 188 26.07 -19.80 -3.80
N ARG A 189 27.21 -20.46 -3.82
CA ARG A 189 28.05 -20.67 -2.63
C ARG A 189 28.44 -19.35 -1.97
N ALA A 190 28.86 -18.36 -2.74
CA ALA A 190 29.26 -17.07 -2.22
C ALA A 190 28.03 -16.33 -1.60
N LEU A 191 26.89 -16.33 -2.26
CA LEU A 191 25.66 -15.69 -1.76
C LEU A 191 25.10 -16.39 -0.52
N GLN A 192 25.21 -17.73 -0.42
CA GLN A 192 24.84 -18.46 0.79
C GLN A 192 25.68 -18.04 2.00
N SER A 193 26.97 -17.69 1.81
CA SER A 193 27.84 -17.23 2.91
C SER A 193 27.38 -15.91 3.54
N ILE A 194 26.62 -15.09 2.81
CA ILE A 194 26.06 -13.81 3.28
C ILE A 194 24.52 -13.82 3.37
N LYS A 195 23.92 -15.00 3.37
CA LYS A 195 22.45 -15.18 3.41
C LYS A 195 21.77 -14.42 4.56
N ALA A 196 22.43 -14.28 5.70
CA ALA A 196 21.92 -13.51 6.83
C ALA A 196 21.66 -12.03 6.46
N GLU A 197 22.45 -11.47 5.53
CA GLU A 197 22.34 -10.07 5.09
C GLU A 197 21.42 -9.89 3.88
N THR A 198 21.53 -10.79 2.90
CA THR A 198 20.80 -10.70 1.63
C THR A 198 19.44 -11.41 1.67
N GLY A 199 19.25 -12.35 2.58
CA GLY A 199 18.21 -13.36 2.52
C GLY A 199 18.53 -14.45 1.49
N PRO A 200 17.64 -15.41 1.31
CA PRO A 200 17.78 -16.40 0.25
C PRO A 200 17.73 -15.71 -1.11
N VAL A 201 18.71 -15.99 -1.96
CA VAL A 201 18.72 -15.60 -3.37
C VAL A 201 18.49 -16.89 -4.16
N ASP A 202 17.40 -16.93 -4.91
CA ASP A 202 17.09 -18.11 -5.75
C ASP A 202 17.82 -17.99 -7.09
N LEU A 203 18.74 -18.92 -7.35
CA LEU A 203 19.48 -19.04 -8.60
C LEU A 203 19.06 -20.27 -9.42
N SER A 204 17.99 -20.96 -9.07
CA SER A 204 17.57 -22.23 -9.71
C SER A 204 17.29 -22.10 -11.21
N GLY A 205 16.80 -20.94 -11.65
CA GLY A 205 16.54 -20.61 -13.06
C GLY A 205 17.70 -19.96 -13.81
N LEU A 206 18.72 -19.46 -13.09
CA LEU A 206 19.74 -18.58 -13.64
C LEU A 206 20.54 -19.22 -14.80
N ALA A 207 20.88 -20.50 -14.70
CA ALA A 207 21.61 -21.20 -15.76
C ALA A 207 20.81 -21.26 -17.08
N GLN A 208 19.49 -21.42 -17.00
CA GLN A 208 18.61 -21.42 -18.17
C GLN A 208 18.48 -20.01 -18.74
N GLU A 209 18.33 -19.00 -17.90
CA GLU A 209 18.27 -17.59 -18.32
C GLU A 209 19.54 -17.17 -19.06
N ILE A 210 20.73 -17.53 -18.54
CA ILE A 210 22.01 -17.26 -19.19
C ILE A 210 22.08 -17.94 -20.57
N LYS A 211 21.67 -19.23 -20.66
CA LYS A 211 21.69 -19.99 -21.92
C LYS A 211 20.69 -19.46 -22.96
N ALA A 212 19.59 -18.85 -22.52
CA ALA A 212 18.54 -18.28 -23.39
C ALA A 212 18.81 -16.83 -23.80
N ALA A 213 19.66 -16.10 -23.07
CA ALA A 213 19.96 -14.70 -23.33
C ALA A 213 20.81 -14.52 -24.60
N LYS A 214 20.71 -13.34 -25.22
CA LYS A 214 21.60 -13.00 -26.34
C LYS A 214 23.04 -12.93 -25.84
N PRO A 215 24.02 -13.28 -26.68
CA PRO A 215 25.43 -13.37 -26.28
C PRO A 215 26.00 -12.10 -25.63
N ASP A 216 25.53 -10.95 -26.05
CA ASP A 216 25.96 -9.61 -25.60
C ASP A 216 25.01 -8.97 -24.57
N GLN A 217 23.95 -9.67 -24.19
CA GLN A 217 22.97 -9.20 -23.19
C GLN A 217 23.37 -9.65 -21.79
N ALA A 218 23.71 -8.71 -20.91
CA ALA A 218 23.96 -9.02 -19.52
C ALA A 218 22.70 -9.55 -18.82
N VAL A 219 22.84 -10.66 -18.06
CA VAL A 219 21.79 -11.27 -17.26
C VAL A 219 21.99 -10.83 -15.80
N PRO A 220 21.02 -10.13 -15.16
CA PRO A 220 21.14 -9.72 -13.77
C PRO A 220 21.04 -10.95 -12.85
N VAL A 221 21.86 -10.98 -11.80
CA VAL A 221 21.87 -12.04 -10.78
C VAL A 221 21.28 -11.51 -9.48
N VAL A 222 21.90 -10.47 -8.92
CA VAL A 222 21.47 -9.89 -7.63
C VAL A 222 22.01 -8.47 -7.46
N LEU A 223 21.24 -7.63 -6.77
CA LEU A 223 21.65 -6.30 -6.32
C LEU A 223 22.16 -6.40 -4.88
N LEU A 224 23.45 -6.13 -4.66
CA LEU A 224 24.08 -6.18 -3.34
C LEU A 224 24.39 -4.78 -2.81
N ARG A 225 24.21 -4.57 -1.51
CA ARG A 225 24.85 -3.42 -0.83
C ARG A 225 26.37 -3.53 -1.00
N LYS A 226 27.04 -2.41 -1.14
CA LYS A 226 28.52 -2.40 -1.27
C LYS A 226 29.20 -3.14 -0.11
N SER A 227 28.67 -3.01 1.11
CA SER A 227 29.18 -3.72 2.30
C SER A 227 29.05 -5.24 2.20
N SER A 228 27.92 -5.76 1.69
CA SER A 228 27.71 -7.19 1.49
C SER A 228 28.55 -7.74 0.34
N TYR A 229 28.67 -7.00 -0.76
CA TYR A 229 29.55 -7.34 -1.87
C TYR A 229 31.01 -7.47 -1.42
N THR A 230 31.52 -6.53 -0.61
CA THR A 230 32.90 -6.54 -0.13
C THR A 230 33.26 -7.85 0.60
N LYS A 231 32.31 -8.47 1.29
CA LYS A 231 32.49 -9.73 2.03
C LYS A 231 32.70 -10.94 1.13
N ILE A 232 32.15 -10.93 -0.07
CA ILE A 232 32.22 -12.06 -1.01
C ILE A 232 33.03 -11.73 -2.28
N ARG A 233 33.51 -10.49 -2.40
CA ARG A 233 34.22 -10.01 -3.59
C ARG A 233 35.30 -10.97 -4.07
N ASP A 234 36.15 -11.40 -3.18
CA ASP A 234 37.29 -12.26 -3.53
C ASP A 234 36.88 -13.68 -3.99
N GLN A 235 35.65 -14.09 -3.66
CA GLN A 235 35.09 -15.38 -4.10
C GLN A 235 34.47 -15.30 -5.50
N ILE A 236 34.02 -14.10 -5.94
CA ILE A 236 33.25 -13.95 -7.18
C ILE A 236 33.94 -13.07 -8.23
N TYR A 237 34.89 -12.21 -7.83
CA TYR A 237 35.50 -11.21 -8.72
C TYR A 237 36.25 -11.82 -9.91
N SER A 238 36.87 -12.98 -9.73
CA SER A 238 37.63 -13.68 -10.77
C SER A 238 36.79 -14.65 -11.61
N LEU A 239 35.48 -14.76 -11.34
CA LEU A 239 34.62 -15.66 -12.10
C LEU A 239 34.46 -15.14 -13.55
N PRO A 240 34.64 -15.99 -14.57
CA PRO A 240 34.55 -15.56 -15.96
C PRO A 240 33.16 -15.09 -16.30
N GLY A 241 33.06 -13.95 -17.00
CA GLY A 241 31.81 -13.35 -17.45
C GLY A 241 30.96 -12.70 -16.36
N VAL A 242 31.40 -12.68 -15.10
CA VAL A 242 30.70 -11.99 -14.02
C VAL A 242 31.17 -10.54 -13.96
N GLN A 243 30.19 -9.60 -13.93
CA GLN A 243 30.44 -8.16 -13.93
C GLN A 243 29.80 -7.50 -12.71
N PHE A 244 30.34 -6.36 -12.28
CA PHE A 244 30.00 -5.69 -11.02
C PHE A 244 29.81 -4.18 -11.20
N PRO A 245 28.90 -3.71 -12.09
CA PRO A 245 28.67 -2.29 -12.24
C PRO A 245 28.14 -1.68 -10.94
N GLU A 246 28.78 -0.58 -10.52
CA GLU A 246 28.34 0.20 -9.38
C GLU A 246 27.13 1.05 -9.78
N SER A 247 26.17 1.16 -8.87
CA SER A 247 24.99 2.01 -9.01
C SER A 247 24.53 2.51 -7.64
N THR A 248 23.34 3.13 -7.58
CA THR A 248 22.73 3.53 -6.32
C THR A 248 21.30 3.03 -6.23
N ALA A 249 20.83 2.73 -5.02
CA ALA A 249 19.45 2.36 -4.75
C ALA A 249 18.93 3.02 -3.46
N GLU A 250 17.63 3.27 -3.43
CA GLU A 250 16.94 3.77 -2.24
C GLU A 250 16.71 2.60 -1.28
N LEU A 251 17.46 2.59 -0.18
CA LEU A 251 17.50 1.47 0.76
C LEU A 251 17.23 1.94 2.19
N ALA A 252 16.47 1.12 2.93
CA ALA A 252 16.33 1.20 4.38
C ALA A 252 17.65 0.83 5.09
N PRO A 253 17.81 1.02 6.42
CA PRO A 253 19.05 0.72 7.13
C PRO A 253 19.56 -0.72 6.93
N ASN A 254 18.64 -1.67 6.91
CA ASN A 254 18.92 -3.07 6.58
C ASN A 254 17.72 -3.67 5.81
N ARG A 255 17.85 -4.94 5.38
CA ARG A 255 16.86 -5.62 4.54
C ARG A 255 15.51 -5.86 5.21
N VAL A 256 15.49 -6.02 6.52
CA VAL A 256 14.27 -6.38 7.26
C VAL A 256 13.57 -5.18 7.87
N PHE A 257 14.27 -4.03 7.99
CA PHE A 257 13.76 -2.84 8.68
C PHE A 257 12.43 -2.37 8.08
N ALA A 258 11.35 -2.55 8.83
CA ALA A 258 9.98 -2.19 8.45
C ALA A 258 9.60 -2.59 7.01
N LYS A 259 10.12 -3.71 6.49
CA LYS A 259 10.14 -4.08 5.07
C LYS A 259 8.76 -3.96 4.41
N ALA A 260 7.74 -4.59 4.99
CA ALA A 260 6.39 -4.61 4.42
C ALA A 260 5.70 -3.23 4.50
N LEU A 261 6.06 -2.40 5.49
CA LEU A 261 5.56 -1.03 5.58
C LEU A 261 6.23 -0.12 4.54
N LEU A 262 7.56 -0.14 4.45
CA LEU A 262 8.30 0.77 3.57
C LEU A 262 8.12 0.40 2.10
N GLY A 263 8.09 -0.89 1.77
CA GLY A 263 8.18 -1.34 0.38
C GLY A 263 9.60 -1.15 -0.19
N ARG A 264 9.71 -1.16 -1.52
CA ARG A 264 11.00 -1.02 -2.22
C ARG A 264 10.85 -0.16 -3.48
N VAL A 265 11.97 0.26 -4.06
CA VAL A 265 12.03 0.90 -5.37
C VAL A 265 12.63 -0.09 -6.37
N GLY A 266 11.95 -0.29 -7.47
CA GLY A 266 12.37 -1.20 -8.54
C GLY A 266 12.04 -0.64 -9.92
N GLU A 267 12.45 -1.35 -10.97
CA GLU A 267 12.02 -1.03 -12.32
C GLU A 267 10.51 -1.22 -12.46
N VAL A 268 9.88 -0.38 -13.28
CA VAL A 268 8.45 -0.46 -13.55
C VAL A 268 8.09 -1.83 -14.13
N THR A 269 7.05 -2.46 -13.58
CA THR A 269 6.57 -3.75 -14.06
C THR A 269 5.63 -3.58 -15.26
N LYS A 270 5.46 -4.66 -16.04
CA LYS A 270 4.48 -4.70 -17.15
C LYS A 270 3.09 -4.29 -16.67
N GLU A 271 2.65 -4.82 -15.52
CA GLU A 271 1.34 -4.50 -14.93
C GLU A 271 1.21 -3.00 -14.59
N GLN A 272 2.28 -2.38 -14.05
CA GLN A 272 2.29 -0.95 -13.75
C GLN A 272 2.26 -0.09 -15.00
N LEU A 273 2.92 -0.53 -16.10
CA LEU A 273 2.84 0.12 -17.40
C LEU A 273 1.42 0.07 -17.98
N GLU A 274 0.79 -1.11 -17.94
CA GLU A 274 -0.57 -1.32 -18.45
C GLU A 274 -1.63 -0.53 -17.65
N LYS A 275 -1.49 -0.45 -16.33
CA LYS A 275 -2.39 0.32 -15.46
C LYS A 275 -2.22 1.84 -15.59
N ASN A 276 -1.07 2.30 -16.08
CA ASN A 276 -0.74 3.73 -16.13
C ASN A 276 -0.17 4.12 -17.52
N PRO A 277 -0.96 4.02 -18.58
CA PRO A 277 -0.49 4.29 -19.93
C PRO A 277 0.03 5.73 -20.06
N GLY A 278 1.24 5.90 -20.60
CA GLY A 278 1.91 7.19 -20.80
C GLY A 278 2.56 7.81 -19.55
N LYS A 279 2.28 7.27 -18.33
CA LYS A 279 2.88 7.76 -17.10
C LYS A 279 4.32 7.27 -16.92
N TYR A 280 4.55 6.00 -17.22
CA TYR A 280 5.85 5.33 -17.07
C TYR A 280 6.35 4.80 -18.41
N GLN A 281 7.67 4.59 -18.48
CA GLN A 281 8.35 3.89 -19.57
C GLN A 281 9.21 2.74 -19.01
N ILE A 282 9.54 1.77 -19.88
CA ILE A 282 10.47 0.69 -19.54
C ILE A 282 11.78 1.30 -19.04
N GLY A 283 12.26 0.81 -17.88
CA GLY A 283 13.45 1.32 -17.21
C GLY A 283 13.20 2.41 -16.17
N ASP A 284 11.98 2.99 -16.11
CA ASP A 284 11.62 3.91 -15.02
C ASP A 284 11.64 3.19 -13.66
N ARG A 285 12.15 3.87 -12.63
CA ARG A 285 12.18 3.35 -11.26
C ARG A 285 10.98 3.87 -10.47
N VAL A 286 10.20 2.96 -9.94
CA VAL A 286 8.94 3.25 -9.23
C VAL A 286 8.87 2.52 -7.90
N GLY A 287 8.02 3.01 -7.00
CA GLY A 287 7.71 2.33 -5.75
C GLY A 287 6.93 1.03 -6.00
N GLN A 288 7.28 0.00 -5.24
CA GLN A 288 6.66 -1.32 -5.26
C GLN A 288 6.37 -1.76 -3.83
N GLY A 289 5.07 -1.89 -3.53
CA GLY A 289 4.57 -2.17 -2.18
C GLY A 289 4.77 -1.04 -1.17
N GLY A 290 4.05 -1.13 -0.06
CA GLY A 290 4.17 -0.24 1.09
C GLY A 290 4.09 1.26 0.78
N LEU A 291 4.79 2.06 1.59
CA LEU A 291 4.81 3.52 1.44
C LEU A 291 5.49 3.97 0.15
N GLN A 292 6.46 3.21 -0.38
CA GLN A 292 7.12 3.53 -1.64
C GLN A 292 6.14 3.54 -2.81
N GLU A 293 5.20 2.60 -2.85
CA GLU A 293 4.16 2.55 -3.89
C GLU A 293 3.05 3.56 -3.60
N GLN A 294 2.53 3.58 -2.38
CA GLN A 294 1.41 4.44 -1.99
C GLN A 294 1.70 5.93 -2.20
N TYR A 295 2.93 6.35 -1.89
CA TYR A 295 3.39 7.74 -2.04
C TYR A 295 4.30 7.95 -3.25
N ASN A 296 4.22 7.03 -4.25
CA ASN A 296 5.14 7.12 -5.39
C ASN A 296 5.07 8.47 -6.10
N ASP A 297 3.89 9.06 -6.27
CA ASP A 297 3.72 10.35 -6.95
C ASP A 297 4.35 11.53 -6.19
N VAL A 298 4.43 11.43 -4.86
CA VAL A 298 5.11 12.41 -4.01
C VAL A 298 6.63 12.19 -4.04
N LEU A 299 7.03 10.92 -3.86
CA LEU A 299 8.43 10.55 -3.71
C LEU A 299 9.21 10.57 -5.04
N ALA A 300 8.61 10.18 -6.17
CA ALA A 300 9.33 10.03 -7.44
C ALA A 300 9.77 11.37 -8.04
N GLY A 301 9.10 12.48 -7.69
CA GLY A 301 9.30 13.75 -8.35
C GLY A 301 8.86 13.72 -9.82
N SER A 302 9.34 14.66 -10.61
CA SER A 302 9.11 14.70 -12.04
C SER A 302 10.44 14.61 -12.79
N PRO A 303 10.62 13.66 -13.71
CA PRO A 303 11.86 13.53 -14.46
C PRO A 303 12.08 14.77 -15.34
N GLY A 304 13.33 15.08 -15.61
CA GLY A 304 13.71 15.99 -16.67
C GLY A 304 13.37 15.36 -18.02
N VAL A 305 12.87 16.16 -18.96
CA VAL A 305 12.49 15.70 -20.29
C VAL A 305 13.10 16.63 -21.33
N SER A 306 13.69 16.04 -22.37
CA SER A 306 14.07 16.75 -23.58
C SER A 306 13.42 16.05 -24.77
N VAL A 307 12.56 16.76 -25.49
CA VAL A 307 11.97 16.29 -26.75
C VAL A 307 12.78 16.86 -27.89
N VAL A 308 13.29 15.99 -28.75
CA VAL A 308 14.19 16.37 -29.86
C VAL A 308 13.72 15.77 -31.18
N LEU A 309 14.08 16.41 -32.30
CA LEU A 309 13.90 15.87 -33.65
C LEU A 309 15.08 14.98 -34.04
N GLY A 310 14.79 13.73 -34.38
CA GLY A 310 15.77 12.77 -34.90
C GLY A 310 16.97 12.54 -34.01
N THR A 311 18.03 11.97 -34.57
CA THR A 311 19.30 11.73 -33.91
C THR A 311 20.20 12.98 -33.82
N ALA A 312 20.01 13.95 -34.70
CA ALA A 312 20.78 15.20 -34.78
C ALA A 312 20.35 16.27 -33.77
N GLY A 313 19.20 16.07 -33.12
CA GLY A 313 18.85 16.69 -31.88
C GLY A 313 18.45 18.15 -31.87
N LYS A 314 17.64 18.65 -32.84
CA LYS A 314 16.96 19.94 -32.61
C LYS A 314 16.04 19.83 -31.41
N GLU A 315 16.31 20.53 -30.32
CA GLU A 315 15.48 20.55 -29.12
C GLU A 315 14.16 21.30 -29.39
N LEU A 316 13.03 20.64 -29.13
CA LEU A 316 11.68 21.17 -29.28
C LEU A 316 11.08 21.58 -27.95
N PHE A 317 11.46 20.87 -26.89
CA PHE A 317 10.99 21.11 -25.54
C PHE A 317 12.01 20.61 -24.52
N ARG A 318 12.09 21.31 -23.38
CA ARG A 318 12.91 20.91 -22.23
C ARG A 318 12.17 21.20 -20.94
N SER A 319 12.26 20.29 -20.02
CA SER A 319 11.86 20.47 -18.62
C SER A 319 12.95 19.87 -17.73
N ASP A 320 13.43 20.64 -16.76
CA ASP A 320 14.41 20.15 -15.81
C ASP A 320 13.76 19.18 -14.80
N PRO A 321 14.54 18.20 -14.26
CA PRO A 321 14.03 17.31 -13.24
C PRO A 321 13.67 18.07 -11.96
N LYS A 322 12.54 17.71 -11.36
CA LYS A 322 12.09 18.25 -10.07
C LYS A 322 12.18 17.13 -9.03
N PRO A 323 12.98 17.29 -7.97
CA PRO A 323 13.09 16.29 -6.92
C PRO A 323 11.73 15.96 -6.30
N GLY A 324 11.57 14.71 -5.85
CA GLY A 324 10.43 14.30 -5.07
C GLY A 324 10.44 14.91 -3.68
N ALA A 325 9.25 15.09 -3.11
CA ALA A 325 9.12 15.54 -1.73
C ALA A 325 9.32 14.36 -0.77
N ALA A 326 9.85 14.64 0.41
CA ALA A 326 9.97 13.64 1.47
C ALA A 326 8.60 13.36 2.10
N ILE A 327 8.45 12.16 2.67
CA ILE A 327 7.35 11.85 3.59
C ILE A 327 7.92 11.62 4.98
N LYS A 328 7.19 12.04 6.02
CA LYS A 328 7.61 11.88 7.41
C LYS A 328 6.74 10.86 8.12
N THR A 329 7.38 9.86 8.74
CA THR A 329 6.74 8.85 9.58
C THR A 329 6.94 9.20 11.06
N THR A 330 6.29 8.41 11.93
CA THR A 330 6.54 8.45 13.39
C THR A 330 7.45 7.30 13.85
N LEU A 331 8.01 6.52 12.93
CA LEU A 331 8.89 5.42 13.29
C LEU A 331 10.08 5.88 14.11
N ASP A 332 10.42 5.08 15.12
CA ASP A 332 11.66 5.23 15.88
C ASP A 332 12.61 4.09 15.45
N PRO A 333 13.77 4.40 14.87
CA PRO A 333 14.67 3.39 14.33
C PRO A 333 15.14 2.37 15.36
N LYS A 334 15.30 2.76 16.64
CA LYS A 334 15.69 1.85 17.72
C LYS A 334 14.55 0.89 18.05
N VAL A 335 13.34 1.42 18.22
CA VAL A 335 12.14 0.61 18.53
C VAL A 335 11.78 -0.32 17.37
N GLN A 336 11.87 0.19 16.14
CA GLN A 336 11.65 -0.62 14.93
C GLN A 336 12.67 -1.76 14.83
N SER A 337 13.95 -1.47 15.05
CA SER A 337 14.99 -2.50 14.98
C SER A 337 14.82 -3.58 16.06
N ALA A 338 14.40 -3.20 17.27
CA ALA A 338 14.07 -4.14 18.34
C ALA A 338 12.87 -5.03 17.96
N ALA A 339 11.84 -4.46 17.33
CA ALA A 339 10.67 -5.18 16.86
C ALA A 339 11.02 -6.18 15.74
N ASP A 340 11.79 -5.74 14.74
CA ASP A 340 12.27 -6.61 13.65
C ASP A 340 13.16 -7.74 14.18
N ALA A 341 14.06 -7.45 15.12
CA ALA A 341 14.95 -8.43 15.73
C ALA A 341 14.18 -9.47 16.58
N ALA A 342 13.11 -9.05 17.26
CA ALA A 342 12.27 -9.96 18.03
C ALA A 342 11.62 -11.02 17.12
N LEU A 343 11.18 -10.63 15.92
CA LEU A 343 10.51 -11.51 14.96
C LEU A 343 11.45 -12.28 14.05
N ALA A 344 12.74 -11.92 13.98
CA ALA A 344 13.68 -12.39 12.94
C ALA A 344 13.83 -13.93 12.85
N SER A 345 13.66 -14.65 13.95
CA SER A 345 13.76 -16.11 14.00
C SER A 345 12.40 -16.84 14.01
N GLN A 346 11.28 -16.10 13.88
CA GLN A 346 9.95 -16.71 13.88
C GLN A 346 9.68 -17.38 12.53
N PRO A 347 9.47 -18.71 12.46
CA PRO A 347 9.24 -19.40 11.21
C PRO A 347 7.85 -19.16 10.62
N ASN A 348 6.86 -18.81 11.46
CA ASN A 348 5.50 -18.54 11.02
C ASN A 348 5.31 -17.06 10.74
N ARG A 349 4.29 -16.74 9.93
CA ARG A 349 3.88 -15.35 9.72
C ARG A 349 3.62 -14.68 11.06
N SER A 350 4.23 -13.55 11.27
CA SER A 350 4.14 -12.84 12.55
C SER A 350 4.22 -11.34 12.35
N ALA A 351 3.72 -10.61 13.33
CA ALA A 351 3.71 -9.15 13.29
C ALA A 351 3.83 -8.56 14.69
N LEU A 352 4.41 -7.36 14.77
CA LEU A 352 4.49 -6.57 15.98
C LEU A 352 4.25 -5.09 15.64
N VAL A 353 3.35 -4.45 16.39
CA VAL A 353 3.15 -3.00 16.32
C VAL A 353 3.44 -2.42 17.70
N ALA A 354 4.17 -1.31 17.75
CA ALA A 354 4.40 -0.54 18.95
C ALA A 354 3.91 0.91 18.80
N VAL A 355 3.21 1.40 19.81
CA VAL A 355 2.62 2.74 19.88
C VAL A 355 3.16 3.43 21.13
N ARG A 356 3.65 4.65 21.00
CA ARG A 356 4.04 5.48 22.14
C ARG A 356 2.79 5.93 22.88
N VAL A 357 2.73 5.62 24.19
CA VAL A 357 1.55 5.91 25.02
C VAL A 357 1.30 7.41 25.14
N SER A 358 2.33 8.21 25.33
CA SER A 358 2.21 9.66 25.59
C SER A 358 1.57 10.46 24.45
N ASP A 359 1.91 10.16 23.18
CA ASP A 359 1.50 10.97 22.01
C ASP A 359 0.75 10.21 20.93
N GLY A 360 0.66 8.87 21.03
CA GLY A 360 0.02 8.01 20.03
C GLY A 360 0.86 7.75 18.79
N ALA A 361 2.14 8.08 18.78
CA ALA A 361 3.03 7.77 17.66
C ALA A 361 3.20 6.26 17.48
N THR A 362 2.95 5.74 16.27
CA THR A 362 3.29 4.36 15.90
C THR A 362 4.80 4.31 15.64
N VAL A 363 5.54 3.81 16.62
CA VAL A 363 7.01 3.85 16.64
C VAL A 363 7.66 2.61 16.03
N ALA A 364 6.89 1.52 15.85
CA ALA A 364 7.33 0.35 15.10
C ALA A 364 6.16 -0.37 14.41
N VAL A 365 6.44 -0.88 13.20
CA VAL A 365 5.55 -1.74 12.40
C VAL A 365 6.41 -2.84 11.80
N ALA A 366 6.50 -3.97 12.49
CA ALA A 366 7.35 -5.08 12.10
C ALA A 366 6.52 -6.29 11.62
N ASN A 367 7.04 -6.98 10.60
CA ASN A 367 6.48 -8.23 10.09
C ASN A 367 7.60 -9.27 10.03
N GLY A 368 7.30 -10.50 10.47
CA GLY A 368 8.25 -11.60 10.45
C GLY A 368 8.64 -12.02 9.03
N PRO A 369 9.72 -12.81 8.89
CA PRO A 369 10.31 -13.15 7.59
C PRO A 369 9.33 -13.82 6.62
N ASP A 370 8.45 -14.68 7.11
CA ASP A 370 7.49 -15.46 6.30
C ASP A 370 6.27 -14.63 5.84
N GLY A 371 6.11 -13.41 6.33
CA GLY A 371 5.03 -12.49 5.92
C GLY A 371 5.16 -11.98 4.48
N GLY A 372 6.32 -12.14 3.84
CA GLY A 372 6.57 -11.65 2.49
C GLY A 372 6.46 -10.13 2.40
N GLU A 373 5.61 -9.67 1.49
CA GLU A 373 5.28 -8.24 1.29
C GLU A 373 3.97 -7.81 1.99
N LEU A 374 3.25 -8.77 2.62
CA LEU A 374 2.02 -8.47 3.33
C LEU A 374 2.30 -7.71 4.63
N ASN A 375 1.65 -6.58 4.81
CA ASN A 375 1.74 -5.82 6.06
C ASN A 375 0.71 -6.32 7.08
N LEU A 376 0.93 -7.54 7.62
CA LEU A 376 0.06 -8.15 8.62
C LEU A 376 -0.08 -7.28 9.87
N ALA A 377 0.97 -6.55 10.23
CA ALA A 377 0.99 -5.64 11.37
C ALA A 377 -0.16 -4.62 11.33
N LEU A 378 -0.47 -4.09 10.14
CA LEU A 378 -1.55 -3.11 9.96
C LEU A 378 -2.85 -3.70 9.43
N THR A 379 -2.79 -4.76 8.59
CA THR A 379 -3.96 -5.17 7.78
C THR A 379 -4.50 -6.55 8.07
N ALA A 380 -3.89 -7.32 9.00
CA ALA A 380 -4.44 -8.61 9.40
C ALA A 380 -5.89 -8.48 9.89
N LYS A 381 -6.72 -9.48 9.53
CA LYS A 381 -8.13 -9.58 9.93
C LYS A 381 -8.33 -10.96 10.57
N VAL A 382 -8.03 -11.06 11.85
CA VAL A 382 -7.99 -12.33 12.56
C VAL A 382 -8.65 -12.22 13.93
N ALA A 383 -9.15 -13.34 14.44
CA ALA A 383 -9.74 -13.38 15.77
C ALA A 383 -8.69 -13.03 16.84
N PRO A 384 -9.01 -12.12 17.79
CA PRO A 384 -8.09 -11.69 18.84
C PRO A 384 -7.88 -12.75 19.95
N GLY A 385 -8.75 -13.75 20.03
CA GLY A 385 -8.78 -14.68 21.15
C GLY A 385 -8.85 -13.95 22.47
N SER A 386 -8.30 -14.55 23.50
CA SER A 386 -8.37 -14.03 24.88
C SER A 386 -7.79 -12.63 25.09
N THR A 387 -7.10 -12.00 24.13
CA THR A 387 -6.73 -10.58 24.27
C THR A 387 -7.97 -9.69 24.34
N PHE A 388 -9.07 -10.11 23.71
CA PHE A 388 -10.33 -9.36 23.72
C PHE A 388 -11.03 -9.36 25.09
N LYS A 389 -10.66 -10.25 26.01
CA LYS A 389 -11.12 -10.21 27.41
C LYS A 389 -10.78 -8.89 28.11
N THR A 390 -9.75 -8.19 27.61
CA THR A 390 -9.43 -6.83 28.05
C THR A 390 -10.59 -5.86 27.78
N ILE A 391 -11.24 -6.00 26.62
CA ILE A 391 -12.39 -5.17 26.24
C ILE A 391 -13.64 -5.58 27.04
N THR A 392 -13.86 -6.87 27.19
CA THR A 392 -14.97 -7.38 27.99
C THR A 392 -14.86 -6.94 29.44
N ALA A 393 -13.67 -7.07 30.05
CA ALA A 393 -13.40 -6.60 31.39
C ALA A 393 -13.65 -5.09 31.53
N LEU A 394 -13.13 -4.27 30.61
CA LEU A 394 -13.41 -2.83 30.59
C LEU A 394 -14.92 -2.55 30.58
N GLY A 395 -15.68 -3.24 29.72
CA GLY A 395 -17.12 -3.04 29.60
C GLY A 395 -17.91 -3.37 30.87
N VAL A 396 -17.60 -4.51 31.52
CA VAL A 396 -18.31 -4.89 32.77
C VAL A 396 -17.89 -4.05 33.98
N LEU A 397 -16.65 -3.55 34.00
CA LEU A 397 -16.19 -2.58 34.99
C LEU A 397 -16.88 -1.24 34.80
N ASP A 398 -16.98 -0.76 33.55
CA ASP A 398 -17.58 0.55 33.21
C ASP A 398 -19.08 0.60 33.50
N ASN A 399 -19.81 -0.49 33.22
CA ASN A 399 -21.26 -0.52 33.45
C ASN A 399 -21.63 -0.94 34.90
N GLY A 400 -20.61 -1.28 35.74
CA GLY A 400 -20.78 -1.67 37.13
C GLY A 400 -21.33 -3.10 37.33
N SER A 401 -21.40 -3.93 36.27
CA SER A 401 -21.88 -5.32 36.35
C SER A 401 -20.94 -6.22 37.12
N ALA A 402 -19.65 -5.84 37.21
CA ALA A 402 -18.62 -6.52 37.98
C ALA A 402 -17.53 -5.53 38.43
N ASN A 403 -16.77 -5.91 39.46
CA ASN A 403 -15.48 -5.31 39.83
C ASN A 403 -14.40 -6.41 39.88
N ALA A 404 -13.15 -6.07 40.09
CA ALA A 404 -12.05 -7.03 40.11
C ALA A 404 -12.24 -8.23 41.09
N ASN A 405 -12.93 -8.00 42.19
CA ASN A 405 -13.17 -9.01 43.23
C ASN A 405 -14.55 -9.69 43.11
N THR A 406 -15.33 -9.36 42.10
CA THR A 406 -16.61 -10.03 41.85
C THR A 406 -16.35 -11.50 41.55
N VAL A 407 -17.05 -12.40 42.24
CA VAL A 407 -17.00 -13.83 41.95
C VAL A 407 -17.69 -14.11 40.63
N VAL A 408 -16.93 -14.66 39.67
CA VAL A 408 -17.40 -15.12 38.38
C VAL A 408 -16.97 -16.58 38.23
N PRO A 409 -17.88 -17.55 38.37
CA PRO A 409 -17.51 -18.96 38.30
C PRO A 409 -16.78 -19.33 37.01
N CYS A 410 -15.72 -20.14 37.13
CA CYS A 410 -14.95 -20.69 36.02
C CYS A 410 -15.18 -22.22 35.91
N PRO A 411 -16.35 -22.68 35.44
CA PRO A 411 -16.63 -24.10 35.25
C PRO A 411 -15.83 -24.65 34.07
N LYS A 412 -15.78 -26.00 33.96
CA LYS A 412 -15.12 -26.66 32.81
C LYS A 412 -15.79 -26.32 31.48
N GLU A 413 -17.12 -26.15 31.49
CA GLU A 413 -17.94 -25.91 30.34
C GLU A 413 -18.98 -24.82 30.63
N PHE A 414 -19.25 -23.98 29.62
CA PHE A 414 -20.33 -23.00 29.60
C PHE A 414 -21.01 -23.02 28.24
N THR A 415 -22.34 -23.04 28.22
CA THR A 415 -23.12 -22.97 26.97
C THR A 415 -24.11 -21.80 27.05
N ALA A 416 -23.97 -20.85 26.14
CA ALA A 416 -24.97 -19.81 25.96
C ALA A 416 -26.19 -20.32 25.18
N SER A 417 -27.35 -19.70 25.34
CA SER A 417 -28.55 -20.08 24.60
C SER A 417 -28.32 -20.01 23.08
N GLY A 418 -28.59 -21.11 22.40
CA GLY A 418 -28.37 -21.26 20.96
C GLY A 418 -26.91 -21.43 20.54
N GLY A 419 -25.97 -21.51 21.48
CA GLY A 419 -24.54 -21.68 21.21
C GLY A 419 -24.06 -23.12 21.36
N THR A 420 -22.79 -23.32 20.99
CA THR A 420 -22.03 -24.55 21.25
C THR A 420 -21.35 -24.50 22.62
N PRO A 421 -21.02 -25.63 23.25
CA PRO A 421 -20.25 -25.66 24.48
C PRO A 421 -18.89 -24.98 24.34
N ILE A 422 -18.56 -24.11 25.27
CA ILE A 422 -17.30 -23.39 25.39
C ILE A 422 -16.48 -24.02 26.53
N HIS A 423 -15.24 -24.33 26.23
CA HIS A 423 -14.31 -24.96 27.18
C HIS A 423 -13.13 -24.04 27.51
N ASN A 424 -12.50 -24.27 28.64
CA ASN A 424 -11.25 -23.61 28.99
C ASN A 424 -10.07 -24.29 28.30
N SER A 425 -9.05 -23.50 27.94
CA SER A 425 -7.77 -24.05 27.52
C SER A 425 -7.13 -24.79 28.71
N HIS A 426 -6.61 -26.02 28.49
CA HIS A 426 -5.84 -26.78 29.47
C HIS A 426 -6.57 -27.23 30.76
N ASP A 427 -7.85 -27.60 30.70
CA ASP A 427 -8.60 -28.12 31.85
C ASP A 427 -8.41 -27.33 33.15
N LEU A 428 -8.39 -26.01 33.07
CA LEU A 428 -8.24 -25.08 34.17
C LEU A 428 -9.60 -24.62 34.72
N PRO A 429 -10.30 -25.37 35.54
CA PRO A 429 -11.36 -24.79 36.34
C PRO A 429 -10.74 -24.11 37.55
N LEU A 430 -10.86 -22.78 37.63
CA LEU A 430 -10.57 -22.04 38.86
C LEU A 430 -11.64 -22.30 39.94
N GLY A 431 -12.74 -22.96 39.56
CA GLY A 431 -13.86 -23.32 40.42
C GLY A 431 -14.90 -22.22 40.59
N ASP A 432 -15.87 -22.48 41.47
CA ASP A 432 -17.08 -21.66 41.62
C ASP A 432 -16.83 -20.33 42.32
N ASN A 433 -15.70 -20.20 43.04
CA ASN A 433 -15.37 -19.01 43.82
C ASN A 433 -14.29 -18.12 43.19
N ALA A 434 -13.95 -18.36 41.93
CA ALA A 434 -12.97 -17.54 41.22
C ALA A 434 -13.43 -16.08 41.14
N GLN A 435 -12.53 -15.17 41.38
CA GLN A 435 -12.78 -13.73 41.23
C GLN A 435 -12.37 -13.26 39.82
N LEU A 436 -13.00 -12.22 39.30
CA LEU A 436 -12.77 -11.70 37.93
C LEU A 436 -11.28 -11.45 37.65
N HIS A 437 -10.50 -10.93 38.62
CA HIS A 437 -9.07 -10.71 38.42
C HIS A 437 -8.30 -12.01 38.21
N GLN A 438 -8.68 -13.10 38.92
CA GLN A 438 -8.07 -14.42 38.78
C GLN A 438 -8.44 -15.06 37.41
N ASP A 439 -9.71 -14.93 37.00
CA ASP A 439 -10.18 -15.38 35.71
C ASP A 439 -9.46 -14.67 34.57
N PHE A 440 -9.21 -13.36 34.73
CA PHE A 440 -8.46 -12.56 33.77
C PHE A 440 -6.99 -13.00 33.70
N ALA A 441 -6.32 -13.14 34.85
CA ALA A 441 -4.90 -13.50 34.94
C ALA A 441 -4.61 -14.88 34.35
N GLN A 442 -5.49 -15.86 34.61
CA GLN A 442 -5.39 -17.23 34.10
C GLN A 442 -6.19 -17.48 32.82
N SER A 443 -6.88 -16.44 32.33
CA SER A 443 -7.56 -16.45 31.03
C SER A 443 -8.73 -17.44 30.90
N CYS A 444 -9.59 -17.56 31.95
CA CYS A 444 -10.78 -18.42 31.94
C CYS A 444 -11.75 -18.04 30.78
N ASN A 445 -12.03 -18.96 29.87
CA ASN A 445 -12.94 -18.73 28.74
C ASN A 445 -14.40 -18.73 29.21
N THR A 446 -14.77 -19.69 30.04
CA THR A 446 -16.15 -19.91 30.47
C THR A 446 -16.67 -18.77 31.35
N ALA A 447 -15.81 -18.22 32.25
CA ALA A 447 -16.13 -17.03 33.00
C ALA A 447 -16.40 -15.83 32.11
N PHE A 448 -15.50 -15.55 31.13
CA PHE A 448 -15.67 -14.42 30.21
C PHE A 448 -16.84 -14.59 29.27
N ALA A 449 -17.10 -15.80 28.76
CA ALA A 449 -18.29 -16.09 27.96
C ALA A 449 -19.60 -15.75 28.70
N SER A 450 -19.67 -16.06 30.02
CA SER A 450 -20.84 -15.74 30.82
C SER A 450 -21.06 -14.22 30.98
N LEU A 451 -19.99 -13.43 30.93
CA LEU A 451 -20.04 -11.97 31.03
C LEU A 451 -20.56 -11.29 29.78
N GLY A 452 -20.55 -11.97 28.62
CA GLY A 452 -21.05 -11.39 27.36
C GLY A 452 -22.47 -10.85 27.47
N SER A 453 -23.35 -11.59 28.11
CA SER A 453 -24.75 -11.20 28.33
C SER A 453 -24.92 -9.95 29.22
N LYS A 454 -23.95 -9.64 30.11
CA LYS A 454 -23.96 -8.45 30.98
C LYS A 454 -23.76 -7.14 30.19
N LEU A 455 -23.27 -7.22 28.98
CA LEU A 455 -22.99 -6.07 28.11
C LEU A 455 -24.13 -5.84 27.09
N GLY A 456 -24.96 -6.85 26.86
CA GLY A 456 -26.04 -6.81 25.87
C GLY A 456 -25.55 -6.85 24.42
N PRO A 457 -26.48 -6.80 23.45
CA PRO A 457 -26.22 -7.10 22.03
C PRO A 457 -25.15 -6.22 21.35
N ASP A 458 -25.02 -4.96 21.81
CA ASP A 458 -24.09 -3.98 21.25
C ASP A 458 -22.95 -3.59 22.21
N GLY A 459 -22.98 -4.08 23.44
CA GLY A 459 -22.11 -3.58 24.50
C GLY A 459 -20.62 -3.80 24.23
N LEU A 460 -20.25 -4.97 23.69
CA LEU A 460 -18.88 -5.25 23.30
C LEU A 460 -18.40 -4.33 22.18
N ALA A 461 -19.23 -4.12 21.15
CA ALA A 461 -18.88 -3.23 20.05
C ALA A 461 -18.72 -1.78 20.54
N LYS A 462 -19.62 -1.29 21.39
CA LYS A 462 -19.53 0.05 21.99
C LYS A 462 -18.27 0.20 22.86
N THR A 463 -17.99 -0.78 23.71
CA THR A 463 -16.76 -0.77 24.53
C THR A 463 -15.50 -0.81 23.66
N ALA A 464 -15.46 -1.65 22.63
CA ALA A 464 -14.35 -1.75 21.70
C ALA A 464 -14.05 -0.40 21.00
N GLN A 465 -15.10 0.33 20.62
CA GLN A 465 -14.99 1.66 20.01
C GLN A 465 -14.37 2.70 20.98
N THR A 466 -14.59 2.61 22.29
CA THR A 466 -13.98 3.53 23.26
C THR A 466 -12.46 3.45 23.29
N VAL A 467 -11.90 2.31 22.89
CA VAL A 467 -10.46 2.08 22.76
C VAL A 467 -9.98 1.97 21.30
N GLY A 468 -10.85 2.39 20.34
CA GLY A 468 -10.52 2.54 18.92
C GLY A 468 -10.73 1.32 18.03
N ILE A 469 -11.11 0.16 18.57
CA ILE A 469 -11.40 -1.03 17.77
C ILE A 469 -12.76 -0.84 17.06
N GLY A 470 -12.77 -1.07 15.72
CA GLY A 470 -13.98 -0.90 14.90
C GLY A 470 -14.31 0.55 14.55
N THR A 471 -13.45 1.51 14.87
CA THR A 471 -13.57 2.90 14.42
C THR A 471 -12.84 3.13 13.09
N LYS A 472 -13.17 4.17 12.35
CA LYS A 472 -12.44 4.54 11.13
C LYS A 472 -11.10 5.19 11.52
N TRP A 473 -9.99 4.63 11.07
CA TRP A 473 -8.66 5.21 11.24
C TRP A 473 -8.14 5.77 9.91
N ASP A 474 -7.50 6.92 9.97
CA ASP A 474 -6.66 7.45 8.89
C ASP A 474 -5.26 7.76 9.44
N ILE A 475 -4.33 6.84 9.23
CA ILE A 475 -2.95 6.94 9.70
C ILE A 475 -1.96 7.22 8.54
N GLY A 476 -2.50 7.52 7.35
CA GLY A 476 -1.71 7.70 6.12
C GLY A 476 -1.22 6.39 5.49
N ALA A 477 -1.68 5.23 5.97
CA ALA A 477 -1.41 3.91 5.41
C ALA A 477 -2.65 3.01 5.56
N PRO A 478 -2.83 1.99 4.72
CA PRO A 478 -3.90 1.02 4.89
C PRO A 478 -3.82 0.35 6.26
N VAL A 479 -4.92 0.38 7.01
CA VAL A 479 -5.02 -0.22 8.35
C VAL A 479 -6.39 -0.83 8.57
N PHE A 480 -6.44 -1.94 9.27
CA PHE A 480 -7.67 -2.56 9.75
C PHE A 480 -7.81 -2.33 11.26
N SER A 481 -8.74 -1.49 11.65
CA SER A 481 -8.99 -1.14 13.06
C SER A 481 -9.83 -2.18 13.83
N GLY A 482 -10.35 -3.19 13.15
CA GLY A 482 -11.15 -4.26 13.73
C GLY A 482 -12.62 -4.22 13.36
N THR A 483 -13.31 -5.32 13.68
CA THR A 483 -14.78 -5.46 13.62
C THR A 483 -15.25 -6.22 14.85
N VAL A 484 -16.40 -5.81 15.40
CA VAL A 484 -17.10 -6.49 16.47
C VAL A 484 -18.57 -6.54 16.10
N ALA A 485 -19.23 -7.68 16.30
CA ALA A 485 -20.65 -7.83 15.95
C ALA A 485 -21.52 -6.86 16.74
N THR A 486 -22.51 -6.29 16.05
CA THR A 486 -23.61 -5.52 16.66
C THR A 486 -24.92 -6.30 16.52
N GLY A 487 -25.89 -6.06 17.42
CA GLY A 487 -27.12 -6.84 17.44
C GLY A 487 -26.89 -8.33 17.71
N ALA A 488 -25.81 -8.67 18.43
CA ALA A 488 -25.37 -10.04 18.66
C ALA A 488 -26.40 -10.84 19.48
N ASP A 489 -26.71 -12.07 19.05
CA ASP A 489 -27.45 -13.04 19.83
C ASP A 489 -26.62 -13.57 21.02
N SER A 490 -27.22 -14.39 21.88
CA SER A 490 -26.56 -14.89 23.08
C SER A 490 -25.31 -15.72 22.78
N ALA A 491 -25.31 -16.47 21.67
CA ALA A 491 -24.17 -17.29 21.27
C ALA A 491 -22.99 -16.42 20.80
N GLU A 492 -23.27 -15.43 19.94
CA GLU A 492 -22.24 -14.47 19.49
C GLU A 492 -21.73 -13.59 20.63
N GLN A 493 -22.62 -13.13 21.55
CA GLN A 493 -22.19 -12.38 22.73
C GLN A 493 -21.21 -13.18 23.58
N ALA A 494 -21.48 -14.48 23.82
CA ALA A 494 -20.60 -15.34 24.57
C ALA A 494 -19.27 -15.58 23.84
N ALA A 495 -19.31 -15.86 22.55
CA ALA A 495 -18.10 -16.08 21.74
C ALA A 495 -17.24 -14.82 21.64
N ALA A 496 -17.83 -13.67 21.34
CA ALA A 496 -17.14 -12.40 21.25
C ALA A 496 -16.51 -11.96 22.57
N ALA A 497 -17.14 -12.29 23.71
CA ALA A 497 -16.66 -11.90 25.03
C ALA A 497 -15.28 -12.48 25.38
N PHE A 498 -14.86 -13.58 24.76
CA PHE A 498 -13.49 -14.10 24.89
C PHE A 498 -12.70 -14.03 23.58
N GLY A 499 -13.19 -13.25 22.60
CA GLY A 499 -12.47 -12.90 21.36
C GLY A 499 -12.55 -13.92 20.24
N GLN A 500 -13.66 -14.65 20.19
CA GLN A 500 -14.02 -15.57 19.11
C GLN A 500 -15.23 -15.04 18.34
N GLY A 501 -15.92 -15.89 17.59
CA GLY A 501 -17.07 -15.52 16.79
C GLY A 501 -16.67 -14.61 15.61
N LYS A 502 -17.45 -13.56 15.35
CA LYS A 502 -17.25 -12.61 14.26
C LYS A 502 -16.25 -11.50 14.56
N THR A 503 -15.64 -11.50 15.75
CA THR A 503 -14.69 -10.47 16.17
C THR A 503 -13.36 -10.65 15.45
N GLN A 504 -12.89 -9.60 14.78
CA GLN A 504 -11.60 -9.57 14.09
C GLN A 504 -10.83 -8.30 14.40
N VAL A 505 -9.52 -8.39 14.50
CA VAL A 505 -8.61 -7.27 14.77
C VAL A 505 -7.32 -7.38 13.97
N SER A 506 -6.56 -6.28 13.94
CA SER A 506 -5.15 -6.29 13.55
C SER A 506 -4.23 -6.09 14.77
N PRO A 507 -2.92 -6.40 14.67
CA PRO A 507 -1.96 -6.02 15.67
C PRO A 507 -1.97 -4.52 16.00
N ALA A 508 -2.14 -3.66 14.99
CA ALA A 508 -2.27 -2.22 15.17
C ALA A 508 -3.49 -1.84 16.04
N ALA A 509 -4.64 -2.49 15.81
CA ALA A 509 -5.84 -2.24 16.59
C ALA A 509 -5.63 -2.58 18.07
N LEU A 510 -5.00 -3.73 18.38
CA LEU A 510 -4.71 -4.15 19.74
C LEU A 510 -3.63 -3.27 20.41
N ALA A 511 -2.59 -2.87 19.68
CA ALA A 511 -1.57 -1.94 20.18
C ALA A 511 -2.19 -0.56 20.51
N GLY A 512 -3.09 -0.05 19.64
CA GLY A 512 -3.86 1.17 19.86
C GLY A 512 -4.76 1.08 21.10
N ALA A 513 -5.43 -0.06 21.30
CA ALA A 513 -6.26 -0.31 22.48
C ALA A 513 -5.41 -0.41 23.75
N ALA A 514 -4.25 -1.08 23.72
CA ALA A 514 -3.31 -1.12 24.83
C ALA A 514 -2.81 0.28 25.20
N ALA A 515 -2.50 1.13 24.20
CA ALA A 515 -2.11 2.51 24.42
C ALA A 515 -3.25 3.36 25.03
N ALA A 516 -4.50 3.13 24.62
CA ALA A 516 -5.67 3.78 25.19
C ALA A 516 -5.85 3.45 26.68
N ILE A 517 -5.72 2.18 27.03
CA ILE A 517 -5.80 1.70 28.43
C ILE A 517 -4.64 2.27 29.25
N ALA A 518 -3.42 2.25 28.72
CA ALA A 518 -2.25 2.81 29.38
C ALA A 518 -2.36 4.32 29.62
N ARG A 519 -2.95 5.07 28.69
CA ARG A 519 -3.13 6.53 28.75
C ARG A 519 -4.39 6.94 29.51
N GLY A 520 -5.46 6.19 29.39
CA GLY A 520 -6.79 6.52 29.92
C GLY A 520 -7.74 7.14 28.89
N GLN A 521 -7.31 7.26 27.64
CA GLN A 521 -8.10 7.77 26.53
C GLN A 521 -7.56 7.21 25.22
N TRP A 522 -8.43 6.85 24.31
CA TRP A 522 -8.01 6.51 22.96
C TRP A 522 -7.66 7.77 22.16
N LYS A 523 -6.53 7.72 21.50
CA LYS A 523 -6.14 8.67 20.44
C LYS A 523 -5.77 7.86 19.22
N GLN A 524 -6.19 8.33 18.05
CA GLN A 524 -5.80 7.65 16.81
C GLN A 524 -4.27 7.54 16.74
N PRO A 525 -3.73 6.33 16.54
CA PRO A 525 -2.30 6.18 16.27
C PRO A 525 -1.86 7.03 15.08
N LYS A 526 -0.68 7.63 15.18
CA LYS A 526 -0.07 8.44 14.12
C LYS A 526 1.02 7.62 13.46
N LEU A 527 1.04 7.57 12.13
CA LEU A 527 2.10 6.87 11.39
C LEU A 527 2.74 7.78 10.34
N ILE A 528 1.95 8.41 9.48
CA ILE A 528 2.43 9.40 8.51
C ILE A 528 2.00 10.78 8.97
N THR A 529 2.96 11.70 9.12
CA THR A 529 2.71 13.05 9.63
C THR A 529 2.93 14.14 8.58
N ASP A 530 3.67 13.83 7.52
CA ASP A 530 3.84 14.69 6.35
C ASP A 530 3.96 13.80 5.10
N PRO A 531 3.02 13.90 4.15
CA PRO A 531 1.72 14.56 4.27
C PRO A 531 0.86 13.90 5.35
N GLY A 532 0.27 14.68 6.22
CA GLY A 532 -0.58 14.17 7.30
C GLY A 532 -1.87 13.50 6.79
N PRO A 533 -2.58 12.79 7.68
CA PRO A 533 -3.85 12.18 7.33
C PRO A 533 -4.89 13.24 6.92
N LYS A 534 -5.76 12.88 5.97
CA LYS A 534 -6.80 13.80 5.47
C LYS A 534 -7.99 13.90 6.42
N GLU A 535 -8.34 12.76 7.03
CA GLU A 535 -9.52 12.63 7.90
C GLU A 535 -9.15 11.85 9.19
N PRO A 536 -8.34 12.45 10.07
CA PRO A 536 -7.99 11.78 11.32
C PRO A 536 -9.24 11.60 12.20
N ALA A 537 -9.33 10.44 12.87
CA ALA A 537 -10.42 10.20 13.80
C ALA A 537 -10.30 11.11 15.04
N ALA A 538 -11.44 11.50 15.57
CA ALA A 538 -11.50 12.24 16.83
C ALA A 538 -11.02 11.37 18.01
N ASP A 539 -10.50 12.01 19.05
CA ASP A 539 -10.14 11.33 20.30
C ASP A 539 -11.37 10.61 20.88
N GLY A 540 -11.17 9.44 21.46
CA GLY A 540 -12.21 8.70 22.19
C GLY A 540 -12.58 9.37 23.52
N PRO A 541 -13.62 8.87 24.19
CA PRO A 541 -13.98 9.35 25.52
C PRO A 541 -12.86 9.07 26.53
N GLN A 542 -12.84 9.84 27.62
CA GLN A 542 -12.03 9.50 28.79
C GLN A 542 -12.58 8.21 29.41
N LEU A 543 -11.71 7.23 29.63
CA LEU A 543 -12.07 6.00 30.32
C LEU A 543 -12.20 6.29 31.82
N LYS A 544 -13.10 5.59 32.49
CA LYS A 544 -13.34 5.80 33.95
C LYS A 544 -12.11 5.43 34.79
N PRO A 545 -11.64 6.32 35.66
CA PRO A 545 -10.43 6.07 36.46
C PRO A 545 -10.48 4.79 37.29
N GLU A 546 -11.64 4.48 37.87
CA GLU A 546 -11.86 3.27 38.68
C GLU A 546 -11.76 1.99 37.82
N SER A 547 -12.38 1.98 36.65
CA SER A 547 -12.31 0.87 35.69
C SER A 547 -10.88 0.65 35.18
N LEU A 548 -10.17 1.74 34.88
CA LEU A 548 -8.76 1.68 34.47
C LEU A 548 -7.85 1.13 35.56
N THR A 549 -8.05 1.55 36.83
CA THR A 549 -7.26 1.07 37.97
C THR A 549 -7.41 -0.44 38.11
N ALA A 550 -8.67 -0.93 38.13
CA ALA A 550 -8.97 -2.35 38.19
C ALA A 550 -8.40 -3.14 37.01
N LEU A 551 -8.61 -2.62 35.77
CA LEU A 551 -8.14 -3.29 34.55
C LEU A 551 -6.61 -3.36 34.49
N ARG A 552 -5.91 -2.28 34.83
CA ARG A 552 -4.44 -2.26 34.88
C ARG A 552 -3.90 -3.21 35.93
N GLN A 553 -4.53 -3.31 37.13
CA GLN A 553 -4.19 -4.32 38.09
C GLN A 553 -4.28 -5.73 37.49
N MET A 554 -5.43 -6.08 36.89
CA MET A 554 -5.63 -7.39 36.28
C MET A 554 -4.62 -7.66 35.17
N MET A 555 -4.32 -6.66 34.32
CA MET A 555 -3.30 -6.79 33.26
C MET A 555 -1.89 -6.99 33.87
N GLY A 556 -1.59 -6.40 35.01
CA GLY A 556 -0.35 -6.62 35.75
C GLY A 556 -0.26 -8.05 36.28
N GLU A 557 -1.36 -8.59 36.83
CA GLU A 557 -1.44 -9.95 37.35
C GLU A 557 -1.22 -11.03 36.30
N VAL A 558 -1.58 -10.80 35.05
CA VAL A 558 -1.24 -11.70 33.90
C VAL A 558 0.26 -12.02 33.86
N VAL A 559 1.11 -11.06 34.27
CA VAL A 559 2.57 -11.17 34.20
C VAL A 559 3.17 -11.46 35.56
N SER A 560 2.66 -10.85 36.65
CA SER A 560 3.25 -10.92 38.01
C SER A 560 2.80 -12.11 38.82
N ASP A 561 1.54 -12.58 38.61
CA ASP A 561 0.98 -13.71 39.37
C ASP A 561 1.72 -15.02 39.04
N PRO A 562 1.99 -15.90 40.00
CA PRO A 562 2.59 -17.22 39.80
C PRO A 562 1.83 -18.11 38.80
N ASN A 563 0.52 -17.91 38.69
CA ASN A 563 -0.35 -18.61 37.73
C ASN A 563 -0.68 -17.78 36.50
N GLY A 564 -0.15 -16.55 36.39
CA GLY A 564 -0.36 -15.65 35.26
C GLY A 564 0.16 -16.24 33.94
N THR A 565 -0.61 -16.07 32.90
CA THR A 565 -0.34 -16.69 31.58
C THR A 565 0.89 -16.11 30.86
N ALA A 566 1.42 -14.96 31.30
CA ALA A 566 2.65 -14.34 30.75
C ALA A 566 3.77 -14.21 31.79
N LYS A 567 3.76 -15.00 32.87
CA LYS A 567 4.76 -14.94 33.96
C LYS A 567 6.22 -15.12 33.53
N SER A 568 6.45 -15.73 32.38
CA SER A 568 7.81 -15.95 31.85
C SER A 568 8.56 -14.65 31.52
N ILE A 569 7.85 -13.55 31.28
CA ILE A 569 8.45 -12.25 30.96
C ILE A 569 8.48 -11.26 32.14
N LYS A 570 8.09 -11.68 33.34
CA LYS A 570 8.02 -10.79 34.51
C LYS A 570 9.31 -10.06 34.87
N ASN A 571 10.44 -10.69 34.57
CA ASN A 571 11.78 -10.15 34.86
C ASN A 571 12.40 -9.39 33.70
N THR A 572 11.64 -9.11 32.61
CA THR A 572 12.13 -8.31 31.49
C THR A 572 12.46 -6.89 31.97
N PRO A 573 13.65 -6.35 31.66
CA PRO A 573 14.05 -5.01 32.11
C PRO A 573 13.07 -3.92 31.64
N GLY A 574 12.93 -2.86 32.46
CA GLY A 574 12.14 -1.67 32.06
C GLY A 574 10.95 -1.38 32.97
N GLY A 575 10.76 -2.12 34.03
CA GLY A 575 9.66 -1.95 35.00
C GLY A 575 8.49 -2.89 34.76
N PRO A 576 7.36 -2.67 35.45
CA PRO A 576 6.20 -3.55 35.35
C PRO A 576 5.66 -3.66 33.93
N ILE A 577 5.27 -4.87 33.52
CA ILE A 577 4.59 -5.16 32.27
C ILE A 577 3.12 -5.42 32.58
N TYR A 578 2.27 -4.82 31.78
CA TYR A 578 0.82 -4.98 31.83
C TYR A 578 0.36 -5.57 30.50
N GLY A 579 -0.40 -6.66 30.55
CA GLY A 579 -0.79 -7.26 29.27
C GLY A 579 -1.88 -8.32 29.35
N LYS A 580 -2.19 -8.90 28.21
CA LYS A 580 -3.11 -10.03 28.08
C LYS A 580 -2.63 -10.96 26.98
N THR A 581 -2.57 -12.24 27.27
CA THR A 581 -2.33 -13.31 26.31
C THR A 581 -3.58 -13.63 25.50
N GLY A 582 -3.40 -14.12 24.29
CA GLY A 582 -4.50 -14.59 23.44
C GLY A 582 -4.10 -15.83 22.64
N THR A 583 -4.95 -16.82 22.66
CA THR A 583 -4.91 -17.99 21.79
C THR A 583 -6.25 -18.02 21.06
N ALA A 584 -6.25 -17.96 19.74
CA ALA A 584 -7.47 -17.91 18.94
C ALA A 584 -7.53 -19.10 18.00
N GLU A 585 -8.55 -19.92 18.13
CA GLU A 585 -8.85 -21.00 17.19
C GLU A 585 -9.29 -20.38 15.85
N PHE A 586 -8.84 -20.93 14.72
CA PHE A 586 -9.18 -20.44 13.38
C PHE A 586 -9.52 -21.55 12.38
N ASP A 587 -9.43 -22.81 12.79
CA ASP A 587 -9.76 -23.98 11.96
C ASP A 587 -10.72 -24.88 12.75
N ASP A 588 -11.99 -24.90 12.35
CA ASP A 588 -13.04 -25.69 13.00
C ASP A 588 -12.78 -27.20 12.91
N THR A 589 -11.95 -27.62 11.95
CA THR A 589 -11.59 -29.02 11.73
C THR A 589 -10.35 -29.47 12.50
N ASN A 590 -9.52 -28.52 12.93
CA ASN A 590 -8.30 -28.78 13.72
C ASN A 590 -8.08 -27.67 14.76
N LYS A 591 -8.58 -27.93 15.96
CA LYS A 591 -8.51 -27.01 17.10
C LYS A 591 -7.10 -26.79 17.64
N ASP A 592 -6.12 -27.61 17.26
CA ASP A 592 -4.71 -27.41 17.60
C ASP A 592 -4.07 -26.26 16.79
N LYS A 593 -4.71 -25.88 15.68
CA LYS A 593 -4.29 -24.72 14.90
C LYS A 593 -4.82 -23.44 15.54
N THR A 594 -3.95 -22.72 16.20
CA THR A 594 -4.32 -21.50 16.89
C THR A 594 -3.37 -20.36 16.56
N HIS A 595 -3.92 -19.15 16.47
CA HIS A 595 -3.15 -17.92 16.44
C HIS A 595 -2.68 -17.57 17.85
N SER A 596 -1.43 -17.13 17.97
CA SER A 596 -0.83 -16.72 19.23
C SER A 596 -0.75 -15.19 19.31
N TRP A 597 -1.19 -14.63 20.44
CA TRP A 597 -1.25 -13.20 20.68
C TRP A 597 -0.69 -12.79 22.03
N PHE A 598 -0.10 -11.60 22.09
CA PHE A 598 0.10 -10.85 23.30
C PHE A 598 -0.10 -9.36 23.03
N MET A 599 -0.92 -8.70 23.85
CA MET A 599 -1.04 -7.25 23.85
C MET A 599 -0.69 -6.70 25.22
N GLY A 600 -0.08 -5.51 25.26
CA GLY A 600 0.25 -4.90 26.54
C GLY A 600 1.04 -3.62 26.41
N TYR A 601 1.57 -3.17 27.55
CA TYR A 601 2.45 -2.00 27.60
C TYR A 601 3.48 -2.13 28.73
N GLN A 602 4.61 -1.43 28.55
CA GLN A 602 5.64 -1.21 29.58
C GLN A 602 6.13 0.24 29.47
N GLY A 603 6.01 1.01 30.53
CA GLY A 603 6.35 2.44 30.51
C GLY A 603 5.56 3.19 29.43
N ASP A 604 6.26 3.89 28.54
CA ASP A 604 5.65 4.69 27.45
C ASP A 604 5.46 3.91 26.13
N ILE A 605 5.61 2.59 26.13
CA ILE A 605 5.45 1.75 24.94
C ILE A 605 4.32 0.76 25.14
N ALA A 606 3.25 0.91 24.36
CA ALA A 606 2.19 -0.07 24.17
C ALA A 606 2.44 -0.87 22.88
N PHE A 607 2.10 -2.15 22.88
CA PHE A 607 2.40 -3.01 21.74
C PHE A 607 1.45 -4.21 21.65
N ALA A 608 1.42 -4.83 20.47
CA ALA A 608 0.80 -6.12 20.25
C ALA A 608 1.68 -7.00 19.36
N VAL A 609 1.77 -8.28 19.72
CA VAL A 609 2.47 -9.33 18.99
C VAL A 609 1.46 -10.34 18.50
N PHE A 610 1.60 -10.74 17.26
CA PHE A 610 0.80 -11.75 16.56
C PHE A 610 1.70 -12.81 15.94
N VAL A 611 1.31 -14.08 16.06
CA VAL A 611 1.93 -15.20 15.34
C VAL A 611 0.82 -16.08 14.76
N GLU A 612 0.78 -16.17 13.44
CA GLU A 612 -0.17 -17.05 12.73
C GLU A 612 0.20 -18.51 12.97
N ASN A 613 -0.77 -19.33 13.37
CA ASN A 613 -0.54 -20.73 13.71
C ASN A 613 0.62 -20.91 14.72
N GLY A 614 0.67 -20.02 15.71
CA GLY A 614 1.77 -19.97 16.68
C GLY A 614 1.56 -20.89 17.90
N GLY A 615 0.43 -21.59 18.00
CA GLY A 615 0.10 -22.39 19.18
C GLY A 615 -0.23 -21.51 20.38
N LEU A 616 0.21 -21.96 21.56
CA LEU A 616 -0.04 -21.24 22.81
C LEU A 616 0.71 -19.90 22.86
N SER A 617 0.07 -18.90 23.45
CA SER A 617 0.69 -17.58 23.61
C SER A 617 1.96 -17.62 24.47
N SER A 618 2.01 -18.49 25.47
CA SER A 618 3.18 -18.72 26.33
C SER A 618 4.42 -19.15 25.54
N ASP A 619 4.22 -19.84 24.42
CA ASP A 619 5.29 -20.49 23.67
C ASP A 619 5.76 -19.65 22.46
N ALA A 620 4.92 -18.74 21.99
CA ALA A 620 5.23 -17.91 20.81
C ALA A 620 5.15 -16.40 21.11
N ALA A 621 3.96 -15.81 21.23
CA ALA A 621 3.81 -14.35 21.30
C ALA A 621 4.42 -13.75 22.58
N VAL A 622 4.32 -14.41 23.73
CA VAL A 622 4.89 -13.92 25.00
C VAL A 622 6.43 -13.88 24.96
N PRO A 623 7.16 -14.93 24.53
CA PRO A 623 8.61 -14.85 24.39
C PRO A 623 9.07 -13.75 23.41
N LEU A 624 8.35 -13.54 22.30
CA LEU A 624 8.65 -12.47 21.33
C LEU A 624 8.43 -11.08 21.95
N ALA A 625 7.38 -10.91 22.76
CA ALA A 625 7.16 -9.69 23.54
C ALA A 625 8.31 -9.42 24.50
N GLY A 626 8.78 -10.44 25.22
CA GLY A 626 9.94 -10.34 26.10
C GLY A 626 11.23 -9.95 25.35
N LYS A 627 11.50 -10.57 24.20
CA LYS A 627 12.64 -10.20 23.33
C LYS A 627 12.54 -8.74 22.84
N PHE A 628 11.36 -8.32 22.40
CA PHE A 628 11.13 -6.94 21.97
C PHE A 628 11.45 -5.94 23.09
N LEU A 629 10.83 -6.12 24.26
CA LEU A 629 11.01 -5.23 25.40
C LEU A 629 12.47 -5.20 25.90
N ALA A 630 13.16 -6.33 25.92
CA ALA A 630 14.58 -6.40 26.26
C ALA A 630 15.45 -5.65 25.24
N GLY A 631 15.10 -5.71 23.96
CA GLY A 631 15.80 -5.01 22.87
C GLY A 631 15.67 -3.48 22.88
N LEU A 632 14.79 -2.94 23.72
CA LEU A 632 14.62 -1.49 23.89
C LEU A 632 15.68 -0.86 24.82
N ARG A 633 16.50 -1.67 25.50
CA ARG A 633 17.44 -1.24 26.56
C ARG A 633 18.90 -1.12 26.07
#